data_bb36b0e0912491cd45b118fddcb61d86
#
_entry.id   bb36b0e0912491cd45b118fddcb61d86
#
_cell.length_a   1.000
_cell.length_b   1.000
_cell.length_c   1.000
_cell.angle_alpha   90.00
_cell.angle_beta   90.00
_cell.angle_gamma   90.00
#
_symmetry.space_group_name_H-M   'P 1'
#
loop_
_entity.id
_entity.type
_entity.pdbx_description
1 polymer ?
#
loop_
_entity_poly.entity_id
_entity_poly.type
_entity_poly.pdbx_seq_one_letter_code
_entity_poly.pdbx_strand_id
1 'polypeptide(L)'
;MSNDSNRRKFLGTTAGAAAFTILPRRLLARSGEIPPSDKITLAHIGTGTEGLRELPNLLAAPEIQVVSVCDPCKFAAGYRDWSRDGLLRDIRRALNKPDWRAGSEGTIPGGRDVGKNMVDTFYGNQGCSAYADFRELFDKQKDVDAVKIMTPDHLHGVIAMAAMKRGKHVIVHKPIANRLMEADRVIETARSTGVATHFMPWDSNGSMEQVLAWIRDGSIGTLREIHNWTNRPVWPQYATLPTDTPPVPEGFDWDLWLGPEHERPYHPNYTNMVFRGWYDFGGGSMADMGHYSLWTVFRALDLSGPTSIEPMASHEQVLTDGAASGVKNDFSFPAASVVRFQYPARGTRGAVDLIWYEGGMRPPTPPELDEDRQEFGAEAMMFVGDKGKILAGFRVENPRLIPERRMSGHPAPPAAARAPRETPQLSPGLRQWAAACKGGAQSPGSFLLAGGISEAVNLYAVALRTRRRLFYDAANRKITNFAEANKYLSREYRKGWSPESV
;
A
#
# COMPACT_ATOMS: atom_id res chain seq x y z
N MET A 1 -62.13 -53.77 -23.30
CA MET A 1 -61.98 -53.74 -21.84
C MET A 1 -60.66 -53.08 -21.52
N SER A 2 -60.76 -51.97 -20.89
CA SER A 2 -59.80 -50.91 -20.75
C SER A 2 -58.70 -51.19 -19.74
N ASN A 3 -57.53 -50.80 -20.09
CA ASN A 3 -56.33 -50.82 -19.24
C ASN A 3 -55.94 -49.39 -18.86
N ASP A 4 -56.70 -48.82 -17.91
CA ASP A 4 -56.57 -47.40 -17.51
C ASP A 4 -56.12 -47.21 -16.03
N SER A 5 -55.32 -48.16 -15.50
CA SER A 5 -54.93 -48.12 -14.07
C SER A 5 -53.47 -47.84 -13.78
N ASN A 6 -52.60 -47.64 -14.81
CA ASN A 6 -51.14 -47.48 -14.57
C ASN A 6 -50.57 -46.06 -14.68
N ARG A 7 -51.32 -45.10 -15.20
CA ARG A 7 -50.83 -43.70 -15.29
C ARG A 7 -51.00 -42.90 -14.00
N ARG A 8 -51.97 -43.22 -13.18
CA ARG A 8 -52.18 -42.51 -11.87
C ARG A 8 -51.25 -42.95 -10.76
N LYS A 9 -50.70 -44.16 -10.81
CA LYS A 9 -49.72 -44.65 -9.83
C LYS A 9 -48.29 -44.15 -10.10
N PHE A 10 -47.96 -43.81 -11.36
CA PHE A 10 -46.62 -43.29 -11.72
C PHE A 10 -46.47 -41.81 -11.36
N LEU A 11 -47.55 -41.03 -11.36
CA LEU A 11 -47.52 -39.61 -10.98
C LEU A 11 -47.61 -39.39 -9.45
N GLY A 12 -47.94 -40.40 -8.69
CA GLY A 12 -47.99 -40.32 -7.22
C GLY A 12 -46.64 -40.60 -6.54
N THR A 13 -45.68 -41.21 -7.21
CA THR A 13 -44.38 -41.60 -6.64
C THR A 13 -43.24 -40.65 -7.01
N THR A 14 -43.43 -39.68 -7.92
CA THR A 14 -42.44 -38.68 -8.31
C THR A 14 -42.66 -37.32 -7.68
N ALA A 15 -43.74 -37.11 -6.91
CA ALA A 15 -43.97 -35.84 -6.21
C ALA A 15 -43.40 -35.81 -4.77
N GLY A 16 -42.69 -36.86 -4.36
CA GLY A 16 -42.20 -37.01 -2.97
C GLY A 16 -40.71 -36.74 -2.75
N ALA A 17 -39.96 -36.31 -3.79
CA ALA A 17 -38.48 -36.22 -3.69
C ALA A 17 -37.87 -34.89 -4.06
N ALA A 18 -38.55 -33.77 -3.89
CA ALA A 18 -37.95 -32.44 -4.01
C ALA A 18 -38.52 -31.51 -2.95
N ALA A 19 -38.56 -31.94 -1.71
CA ALA A 19 -38.54 -31.01 -0.59
C ALA A 19 -37.08 -30.49 -0.50
N PHE A 20 -36.75 -29.44 -1.23
CA PHE A 20 -35.58 -28.63 -0.91
C PHE A 20 -35.80 -28.10 0.50
N THR A 21 -35.23 -28.78 1.49
CA THR A 21 -35.15 -28.25 2.85
C THR A 21 -34.23 -27.03 2.75
N ILE A 22 -34.80 -25.85 2.63
CA ILE A 22 -34.07 -24.60 2.83
C ILE A 22 -33.70 -24.59 4.31
N LEU A 23 -32.55 -25.17 4.65
CA LEU A 23 -31.97 -25.05 5.95
C LEU A 23 -31.73 -23.59 6.24
N PRO A 24 -32.21 -23.02 7.35
CA PRO A 24 -31.91 -21.66 7.72
C PRO A 24 -30.36 -21.47 7.70
N ARG A 25 -29.88 -20.38 7.10
CA ARG A 25 -28.45 -20.06 6.99
C ARG A 25 -27.63 -20.28 8.27
N ARG A 26 -28.26 -20.08 9.44
CA ARG A 26 -27.66 -20.30 10.77
C ARG A 26 -27.40 -21.75 11.14
N LEU A 27 -28.00 -22.72 10.49
CA LEU A 27 -27.81 -24.16 10.77
C LEU A 27 -26.64 -24.79 10.02
N LEU A 28 -26.03 -24.05 9.05
CA LEU A 28 -24.87 -24.52 8.30
C LEU A 28 -23.54 -24.09 8.93
N ALA A 29 -23.54 -23.22 9.94
CA ALA A 29 -22.37 -22.83 10.69
C ALA A 29 -22.40 -23.47 12.10
N ARG A 30 -21.25 -23.93 12.58
CA ARG A 30 -21.08 -24.24 13.99
C ARG A 30 -21.34 -22.98 14.82
N SER A 31 -21.85 -23.14 16.04
CA SER A 31 -22.12 -22.00 16.92
C SER A 31 -20.88 -21.07 17.02
N GLY A 32 -21.02 -19.84 16.56
CA GLY A 32 -19.92 -18.84 16.55
C GLY A 32 -19.14 -18.72 15.23
N GLU A 33 -19.37 -19.57 14.22
CA GLU A 33 -18.74 -19.46 12.91
C GLU A 33 -19.59 -18.62 11.94
N ILE A 34 -18.92 -17.83 11.08
CA ILE A 34 -19.58 -17.09 10.00
C ILE A 34 -19.97 -18.08 8.89
N PRO A 35 -21.24 -18.14 8.49
CA PRO A 35 -21.67 -19.00 7.38
C PRO A 35 -20.88 -18.71 6.10
N PRO A 36 -20.57 -19.71 5.26
CA PRO A 36 -19.85 -19.50 4.01
C PRO A 36 -20.47 -18.43 3.11
N SER A 37 -21.81 -18.35 3.06
CA SER A 37 -22.57 -17.34 2.30
C SER A 37 -22.43 -15.90 2.82
N ASP A 38 -21.94 -15.72 4.03
CA ASP A 38 -21.77 -14.42 4.67
C ASP A 38 -20.30 -13.97 4.70
N LYS A 39 -19.40 -14.80 4.19
CA LYS A 39 -17.99 -14.43 3.99
C LYS A 39 -17.82 -13.59 2.73
N ILE A 40 -16.84 -12.71 2.76
CA ILE A 40 -16.39 -11.94 1.60
C ILE A 40 -15.45 -12.83 0.80
N THR A 41 -15.84 -13.18 -0.43
CA THR A 41 -14.96 -13.88 -1.35
C THR A 41 -13.92 -12.92 -1.92
N LEU A 42 -12.64 -13.27 -1.80
CA LEU A 42 -11.54 -12.35 -2.11
C LEU A 42 -10.53 -12.98 -3.07
N ALA A 43 -10.14 -12.21 -4.09
CA ALA A 43 -8.99 -12.50 -4.94
C ALA A 43 -7.76 -11.71 -4.45
N HIS A 44 -6.62 -12.38 -4.32
CA HIS A 44 -5.35 -11.77 -3.93
C HIS A 44 -4.46 -11.58 -5.15
N ILE A 45 -4.24 -10.33 -5.56
CA ILE A 45 -3.50 -9.95 -6.77
C ILE A 45 -2.12 -9.44 -6.39
N GLY A 46 -1.08 -10.15 -6.81
CA GLY A 46 0.31 -9.93 -6.43
C GLY A 46 0.77 -10.87 -5.31
N THR A 47 1.52 -11.91 -5.66
CA THR A 47 2.06 -12.95 -4.77
C THR A 47 3.59 -12.90 -4.71
N GLY A 48 4.16 -11.70 -4.80
CA GLY A 48 5.53 -11.42 -4.41
C GLY A 48 5.72 -11.48 -2.90
N THR A 49 6.92 -11.09 -2.40
CA THR A 49 7.28 -11.22 -0.97
C THR A 49 6.29 -10.54 -0.03
N GLU A 50 5.89 -9.31 -0.33
CA GLU A 50 4.95 -8.57 0.53
C GLU A 50 3.53 -9.12 0.41
N GLY A 51 3.11 -9.54 -0.79
CA GLY A 51 1.83 -10.20 -0.98
C GLY A 51 1.71 -11.48 -0.16
N LEU A 52 2.74 -12.32 -0.18
CA LEU A 52 2.78 -13.55 0.63
C LEU A 52 2.89 -13.27 2.14
N ARG A 53 3.51 -12.16 2.55
CA ARG A 53 3.61 -11.73 3.96
C ARG A 53 2.25 -11.30 4.52
N GLU A 54 1.44 -10.64 3.71
CA GLU A 54 0.12 -10.14 4.10
C GLU A 54 -1.01 -11.18 3.97
N LEU A 55 -0.82 -12.20 3.13
CA LEU A 55 -1.83 -13.23 2.87
C LEU A 55 -2.30 -13.99 4.14
N PRO A 56 -1.43 -14.35 5.10
CA PRO A 56 -1.87 -15.02 6.35
C PRO A 56 -2.92 -14.25 7.14
N ASN A 57 -2.85 -12.93 7.16
CA ASN A 57 -3.82 -12.10 7.88
C ASN A 57 -5.23 -12.22 7.28
N LEU A 58 -5.31 -12.37 5.94
CA LEU A 58 -6.57 -12.59 5.24
C LEU A 58 -7.08 -14.00 5.44
N LEU A 59 -6.21 -15.00 5.37
CA LEU A 59 -6.57 -16.41 5.54
C LEU A 59 -7.12 -16.68 6.95
N ALA A 60 -6.55 -16.04 7.97
CA ALA A 60 -6.97 -16.18 9.35
C ALA A 60 -8.25 -15.37 9.70
N ALA A 61 -8.71 -14.49 8.81
CA ALA A 61 -9.87 -13.65 9.04
C ALA A 61 -11.17 -14.46 8.81
N PRO A 62 -12.02 -14.63 9.81
CA PRO A 62 -13.23 -15.44 9.67
C PRO A 62 -14.24 -14.85 8.68
N GLU A 63 -14.19 -13.52 8.45
CA GLU A 63 -15.07 -12.80 7.53
C GLU A 63 -14.66 -12.95 6.06
N ILE A 64 -13.45 -13.46 5.77
CA ILE A 64 -12.88 -13.50 4.43
C ILE A 64 -12.67 -14.95 4.00
N GLN A 65 -12.93 -15.20 2.73
CA GLN A 65 -12.58 -16.45 2.03
C GLN A 65 -11.73 -16.11 0.83
N VAL A 66 -10.43 -16.38 0.88
CA VAL A 66 -9.56 -16.24 -0.29
C VAL A 66 -9.85 -17.38 -1.27
N VAL A 67 -10.31 -17.05 -2.47
CA VAL A 67 -10.75 -18.04 -3.48
C VAL A 67 -9.83 -18.07 -4.70
N SER A 68 -9.01 -17.03 -4.91
CA SER A 68 -8.07 -17.00 -6.03
C SER A 68 -6.87 -16.13 -5.75
N VAL A 69 -5.80 -16.41 -6.50
CA VAL A 69 -4.57 -15.60 -6.56
C VAL A 69 -4.28 -15.21 -8.00
N CYS A 70 -3.61 -14.07 -8.19
CA CYS A 70 -3.21 -13.60 -9.51
C CYS A 70 -1.80 -13.01 -9.45
N ASP A 71 -0.91 -13.49 -10.34
CA ASP A 71 0.45 -12.94 -10.48
C ASP A 71 1.01 -13.31 -11.86
N PRO A 72 1.61 -12.40 -12.63
CA PRO A 72 2.24 -12.72 -13.91
C PRO A 72 3.40 -13.70 -13.77
N CYS A 73 4.04 -13.78 -12.61
CA CYS A 73 5.05 -14.79 -12.32
C CYS A 73 4.38 -16.10 -11.87
N LYS A 74 4.66 -17.20 -12.56
CA LYS A 74 4.19 -18.52 -12.16
C LYS A 74 4.86 -18.96 -10.87
N PHE A 75 6.20 -18.98 -10.89
CA PHE A 75 7.05 -19.36 -9.78
C PHE A 75 8.43 -18.74 -9.91
N ALA A 76 8.98 -18.23 -8.82
CA ALA A 76 10.39 -17.88 -8.72
C ALA A 76 10.92 -18.20 -7.32
N ALA A 77 12.14 -18.73 -7.27
CA ALA A 77 12.88 -18.99 -6.02
C ALA A 77 13.79 -17.83 -5.63
N GLY A 78 14.01 -16.88 -6.54
CA GLY A 78 14.96 -15.77 -6.41
C GLY A 78 14.30 -14.42 -6.18
N TYR A 79 13.13 -14.35 -5.53
CA TYR A 79 12.59 -13.08 -5.10
C TYR A 79 13.53 -12.38 -4.13
N ARG A 80 13.38 -11.07 -3.97
CA ARG A 80 14.22 -10.24 -3.10
C ARG A 80 13.42 -9.77 -1.90
N ASP A 81 14.04 -9.83 -0.73
CA ASP A 81 13.45 -9.38 0.53
C ASP A 81 14.56 -8.82 1.42
N TRP A 82 14.21 -8.09 2.44
CA TRP A 82 15.15 -7.60 3.46
C TRP A 82 15.59 -8.68 4.45
N SER A 83 14.90 -9.82 4.48
CA SER A 83 15.23 -10.98 5.33
C SER A 83 15.20 -12.27 4.53
N ARG A 84 16.36 -12.95 4.42
CA ARG A 84 16.50 -14.14 3.59
C ARG A 84 15.56 -15.28 4.02
N ASP A 85 15.42 -15.52 5.32
CA ASP A 85 14.66 -16.65 5.87
C ASP A 85 13.37 -16.21 6.58
N GLY A 86 13.17 -14.91 6.76
CA GLY A 86 12.06 -14.36 7.53
C GLY A 86 10.70 -14.71 6.96
N LEU A 87 10.52 -14.50 5.67
CA LEU A 87 9.24 -14.75 4.99
C LEU A 87 8.81 -16.23 5.11
N LEU A 88 9.72 -17.17 4.78
CA LEU A 88 9.43 -18.60 4.82
C LEU A 88 9.07 -19.07 6.25
N ARG A 89 9.82 -18.61 7.24
CA ARG A 89 9.55 -18.89 8.66
C ARG A 89 8.17 -18.36 9.09
N ASP A 90 7.82 -17.16 8.70
CA ASP A 90 6.58 -16.52 9.10
C ASP A 90 5.36 -17.19 8.43
N ILE A 91 5.49 -17.61 7.18
CA ILE A 91 4.45 -18.41 6.49
C ILE A 91 4.31 -19.78 7.16
N ARG A 92 5.39 -20.51 7.43
CA ARG A 92 5.36 -21.80 8.13
C ARG A 92 4.63 -21.71 9.47
N ARG A 93 4.89 -20.65 10.23
CA ARG A 93 4.20 -20.38 11.48
C ARG A 93 2.72 -20.14 11.27
N ALA A 94 2.36 -19.30 10.30
CA ALA A 94 0.97 -18.96 10.00
C ALA A 94 0.16 -20.18 9.53
N LEU A 95 0.76 -21.05 8.76
CA LEU A 95 0.15 -22.31 8.29
C LEU A 95 0.15 -23.43 9.35
N ASN A 96 0.87 -23.25 10.44
CA ASN A 96 1.19 -24.32 11.40
C ASN A 96 1.79 -25.57 10.71
N LYS A 97 2.69 -25.34 9.73
CA LYS A 97 3.35 -26.36 8.92
C LYS A 97 4.85 -26.08 8.87
N PRO A 98 5.65 -26.56 9.84
CA PRO A 98 7.09 -26.31 9.90
C PRO A 98 7.86 -26.80 8.67
N ASP A 99 7.36 -27.85 8.03
CA ASP A 99 7.92 -28.50 6.84
C ASP A 99 7.37 -27.95 5.52
N TRP A 100 6.51 -26.93 5.55
CA TRP A 100 5.98 -26.33 4.33
C TRP A 100 7.15 -25.86 3.45
N ARG A 101 7.19 -26.34 2.19
CA ARG A 101 8.29 -26.12 1.25
C ARG A 101 9.65 -26.48 1.84
N ALA A 102 9.77 -27.62 2.52
CA ALA A 102 11.06 -28.17 2.95
C ALA A 102 12.01 -28.31 1.76
N GLY A 103 13.31 -28.02 1.97
CA GLY A 103 14.32 -27.97 0.91
C GLY A 103 14.39 -26.63 0.16
N SER A 104 13.58 -25.63 0.54
CA SER A 104 13.63 -24.28 -0.02
C SER A 104 14.33 -23.28 0.89
N GLU A 105 15.05 -23.75 1.90
CA GLU A 105 15.82 -22.94 2.85
C GLU A 105 16.84 -22.08 2.11
N GLY A 106 16.96 -20.83 2.51
CA GLY A 106 17.83 -19.86 1.85
C GLY A 106 17.33 -19.32 0.51
N THR A 107 16.10 -19.67 0.10
CA THR A 107 15.43 -19.08 -1.05
C THR A 107 14.29 -18.15 -0.60
N ILE A 108 13.92 -17.20 -1.46
CA ILE A 108 12.77 -16.31 -1.25
C ILE A 108 11.75 -16.62 -2.34
N PRO A 109 10.75 -17.46 -2.01
CA PRO A 109 9.76 -17.89 -3.01
C PRO A 109 8.77 -16.77 -3.32
N GLY A 110 8.23 -16.80 -4.54
CA GLY A 110 7.14 -15.92 -4.98
C GLY A 110 6.45 -16.45 -6.23
N GLY A 111 5.37 -15.79 -6.62
CA GLY A 111 4.57 -16.15 -7.77
C GLY A 111 3.26 -16.87 -7.42
N ARG A 112 2.35 -16.96 -8.43
CA ARG A 112 0.98 -17.46 -8.21
C ARG A 112 0.91 -18.91 -7.72
N ASP A 113 1.83 -19.79 -8.13
CA ASP A 113 1.84 -21.18 -7.67
C ASP A 113 2.18 -21.29 -6.18
N VAL A 114 3.03 -20.39 -5.68
CA VAL A 114 3.34 -20.30 -4.24
C VAL A 114 2.13 -19.79 -3.47
N GLY A 115 1.51 -18.71 -3.95
CA GLY A 115 0.31 -18.14 -3.35
C GLY A 115 -0.85 -19.13 -3.32
N LYS A 116 -1.12 -19.82 -4.46
CA LYS A 116 -2.13 -20.88 -4.53
C LYS A 116 -1.86 -22.00 -3.52
N ASN A 117 -0.65 -22.53 -3.51
CA ASN A 117 -0.26 -23.61 -2.59
C ASN A 117 -0.44 -23.19 -1.12
N MET A 118 -0.13 -21.94 -0.78
CA MET A 118 -0.33 -21.41 0.55
C MET A 118 -1.82 -21.37 0.94
N VAL A 119 -2.70 -20.88 0.06
CA VAL A 119 -4.15 -20.84 0.29
C VAL A 119 -4.72 -22.26 0.44
N ASP A 120 -4.39 -23.15 -0.50
CA ASP A 120 -4.84 -24.54 -0.49
C ASP A 120 -4.38 -25.28 0.79
N THR A 121 -3.14 -25.06 1.21
CA THR A 121 -2.56 -25.64 2.43
C THR A 121 -3.30 -25.16 3.67
N PHE A 122 -3.62 -23.86 3.74
CA PHE A 122 -4.33 -23.28 4.87
C PHE A 122 -5.75 -23.84 5.01
N TYR A 123 -6.49 -23.94 3.91
CA TYR A 123 -7.86 -24.46 3.93
C TYR A 123 -7.93 -25.99 3.86
N GLY A 124 -6.82 -26.68 3.62
CA GLY A 124 -6.78 -28.15 3.52
C GLY A 124 -7.52 -28.70 2.29
N ASN A 125 -7.55 -27.93 1.18
CA ASN A 125 -8.23 -28.30 -0.06
C ASN A 125 -7.43 -27.86 -1.30
N GLN A 126 -8.00 -27.98 -2.50
CA GLN A 126 -7.41 -27.54 -3.78
C GLN A 126 -8.31 -26.52 -4.49
N GLY A 127 -9.07 -25.74 -3.74
CA GLY A 127 -10.12 -24.86 -4.24
C GLY A 127 -9.65 -23.50 -4.73
N CYS A 128 -8.39 -23.11 -4.49
CA CYS A 128 -7.86 -21.82 -4.93
C CYS A 128 -7.58 -21.83 -6.43
N SER A 129 -8.13 -20.86 -7.17
CA SER A 129 -7.81 -20.63 -8.57
C SER A 129 -6.56 -19.77 -8.73
N ALA A 130 -5.81 -19.93 -9.83
CA ALA A 130 -4.61 -19.14 -10.10
C ALA A 130 -4.64 -18.55 -11.51
N TYR A 131 -4.38 -17.24 -11.63
CA TYR A 131 -4.41 -16.50 -12.88
C TYR A 131 -3.09 -15.76 -13.10
N ALA A 132 -2.69 -15.58 -14.36
CA ALA A 132 -1.57 -14.71 -14.72
C ALA A 132 -2.03 -13.25 -14.88
N ASP A 133 -3.19 -13.08 -15.47
CA ASP A 133 -3.79 -11.79 -15.81
C ASP A 133 -5.04 -11.51 -14.94
N PHE A 134 -5.08 -10.34 -14.29
CA PHE A 134 -6.24 -9.94 -13.50
C PHE A 134 -7.51 -9.73 -14.34
N ARG A 135 -7.38 -9.43 -15.64
CA ARG A 135 -8.52 -9.31 -16.56
C ARG A 135 -9.19 -10.67 -16.75
N GLU A 136 -8.39 -11.70 -16.95
CA GLU A 136 -8.87 -13.09 -17.03
C GLU A 136 -9.54 -13.52 -15.71
N LEU A 137 -8.96 -13.17 -14.56
CA LEU A 137 -9.56 -13.42 -13.26
C LEU A 137 -10.96 -12.79 -13.17
N PHE A 138 -11.10 -11.51 -13.52
CA PHE A 138 -12.39 -10.82 -13.49
C PHE A 138 -13.41 -11.39 -14.46
N ASP A 139 -12.97 -11.91 -15.59
CA ASP A 139 -13.83 -12.51 -16.60
C ASP A 139 -14.31 -13.90 -16.18
N LYS A 140 -13.48 -14.70 -15.54
CA LYS A 140 -13.79 -16.09 -15.17
C LYS A 140 -14.39 -16.25 -13.78
N GLN A 141 -13.98 -15.42 -12.79
CA GLN A 141 -14.46 -15.49 -11.40
C GLN A 141 -15.46 -14.38 -11.08
N LYS A 142 -16.69 -14.55 -11.49
CA LYS A 142 -17.76 -13.55 -11.25
C LYS A 142 -18.20 -13.47 -9.80
N ASP A 143 -17.99 -14.52 -9.02
CA ASP A 143 -18.36 -14.68 -7.62
C ASP A 143 -17.39 -14.04 -6.62
N VAL A 144 -16.30 -13.42 -7.09
CA VAL A 144 -15.40 -12.63 -6.23
C VAL A 144 -16.10 -11.33 -5.82
N ASP A 145 -16.19 -11.06 -4.52
CA ASP A 145 -16.75 -9.83 -3.96
C ASP A 145 -15.71 -8.71 -3.88
N ALA A 146 -14.46 -9.08 -3.61
CA ALA A 146 -13.40 -8.14 -3.30
C ALA A 146 -12.04 -8.57 -3.85
N VAL A 147 -11.16 -7.58 -4.02
CA VAL A 147 -9.74 -7.81 -4.36
C VAL A 147 -8.81 -7.15 -3.36
N LYS A 148 -7.68 -7.81 -3.09
CA LYS A 148 -6.52 -7.18 -2.45
C LYS A 148 -5.38 -7.10 -3.44
N ILE A 149 -4.90 -5.88 -3.69
CA ILE A 149 -3.88 -5.55 -4.70
C ILE A 149 -2.54 -5.33 -4.00
N MET A 150 -1.55 -6.16 -4.33
CA MET A 150 -0.20 -6.20 -3.75
C MET A 150 0.87 -6.23 -4.86
N THR A 151 0.55 -5.71 -6.02
CA THR A 151 1.44 -5.61 -7.18
C THR A 151 2.50 -4.51 -7.00
N PRO A 152 3.43 -4.31 -7.94
CA PRO A 152 4.21 -3.07 -8.02
C PRO A 152 3.32 -1.81 -8.19
N ASP A 153 3.83 -0.67 -7.73
CA ASP A 153 3.07 0.57 -7.56
C ASP A 153 2.40 1.06 -8.86
N HIS A 154 3.04 0.84 -10.03
CA HIS A 154 2.54 1.28 -11.34
C HIS A 154 1.28 0.53 -11.81
N LEU A 155 0.98 -0.61 -11.22
CA LEU A 155 -0.20 -1.42 -11.56
C LEU A 155 -1.40 -1.13 -10.64
N HIS A 156 -1.17 -0.51 -9.48
CA HIS A 156 -2.20 -0.33 -8.45
C HIS A 156 -3.44 0.38 -8.97
N GLY A 157 -3.25 1.54 -9.59
CA GLY A 157 -4.37 2.37 -10.05
C GLY A 157 -5.22 1.70 -11.12
N VAL A 158 -4.59 1.08 -12.10
CA VAL A 158 -5.26 0.41 -13.22
C VAL A 158 -6.10 -0.77 -12.72
N ILE A 159 -5.52 -1.64 -11.88
CA ILE A 159 -6.22 -2.81 -11.34
C ILE A 159 -7.36 -2.37 -10.40
N ALA A 160 -7.11 -1.37 -9.55
CA ALA A 160 -8.13 -0.86 -8.63
C ALA A 160 -9.35 -0.29 -9.38
N MET A 161 -9.11 0.52 -10.41
CA MET A 161 -10.19 1.07 -11.24
C MET A 161 -10.96 -0.03 -11.99
N ALA A 162 -10.25 -1.03 -12.54
CA ALA A 162 -10.87 -2.17 -13.21
C ALA A 162 -11.78 -2.97 -12.27
N ALA A 163 -11.34 -3.20 -11.02
CA ALA A 163 -12.13 -3.89 -10.00
C ALA A 163 -13.35 -3.08 -9.58
N MET A 164 -13.16 -1.79 -9.24
CA MET A 164 -14.25 -0.92 -8.77
C MET A 164 -15.35 -0.73 -9.83
N LYS A 165 -14.98 -0.56 -11.10
CA LYS A 165 -15.95 -0.49 -12.22
C LYS A 165 -16.78 -1.76 -12.40
N ARG A 166 -16.27 -2.90 -11.93
CA ARG A 166 -16.99 -4.20 -11.91
C ARG A 166 -17.75 -4.43 -10.58
N GLY A 167 -17.88 -3.39 -9.75
CA GLY A 167 -18.57 -3.46 -8.47
C GLY A 167 -17.81 -4.24 -7.38
N LYS A 168 -16.54 -4.54 -7.58
CA LYS A 168 -15.73 -5.26 -6.58
C LYS A 168 -15.19 -4.30 -5.53
N HIS A 169 -15.25 -4.70 -4.25
CA HIS A 169 -14.61 -3.99 -3.16
C HIS A 169 -13.08 -4.11 -3.26
N VAL A 170 -12.35 -3.11 -2.79
CA VAL A 170 -10.91 -3.03 -3.08
C VAL A 170 -10.09 -2.72 -1.83
N ILE A 171 -9.04 -3.50 -1.61
CA ILE A 171 -7.91 -3.15 -0.76
C ILE A 171 -6.70 -2.94 -1.68
N VAL A 172 -6.03 -1.79 -1.58
CA VAL A 172 -4.76 -1.53 -2.29
C VAL A 172 -3.64 -1.35 -1.27
N HIS A 173 -2.50 -2.00 -1.49
CA HIS A 173 -1.31 -1.62 -0.76
C HIS A 173 -0.80 -0.25 -1.26
N LYS A 174 -0.12 0.50 -0.42
CA LYS A 174 0.41 1.84 -0.76
C LYS A 174 1.45 1.80 -1.89
N PRO A 175 1.49 2.84 -2.73
CA PRO A 175 0.55 3.95 -2.92
C PRO A 175 -0.70 3.50 -3.70
N ILE A 176 -1.75 4.30 -3.72
CA ILE A 176 -2.94 3.95 -4.54
C ILE A 176 -2.67 4.09 -6.03
N ALA A 177 -1.71 4.93 -6.43
CA ALA A 177 -1.16 5.05 -7.77
C ALA A 177 0.18 5.81 -7.70
N ASN A 178 1.07 5.61 -8.66
CA ASN A 178 2.36 6.29 -8.77
C ASN A 178 2.38 7.43 -9.80
N ARG A 179 1.20 7.97 -10.13
CA ARG A 179 0.99 9.22 -10.90
C ARG A 179 -0.17 9.98 -10.27
N LEU A 180 -0.03 11.30 -10.18
CA LEU A 180 -1.03 12.16 -9.53
C LEU A 180 -2.41 12.05 -10.19
N MET A 181 -2.46 12.20 -11.50
CA MET A 181 -3.73 12.15 -12.24
C MET A 181 -4.39 10.77 -12.18
N GLU A 182 -3.59 9.72 -12.07
CA GLU A 182 -4.12 8.36 -11.88
C GLU A 182 -4.68 8.19 -10.46
N ALA A 183 -4.02 8.71 -9.43
CA ALA A 183 -4.53 8.70 -8.06
C ALA A 183 -5.87 9.45 -7.94
N ASP A 184 -5.98 10.61 -8.56
CA ASP A 184 -7.25 11.36 -8.62
C ASP A 184 -8.36 10.54 -9.29
N ARG A 185 -8.07 9.84 -10.40
CA ARG A 185 -9.03 8.96 -11.09
C ARG A 185 -9.44 7.76 -10.25
N VAL A 186 -8.52 7.17 -9.48
CA VAL A 186 -8.83 6.08 -8.53
C VAL A 186 -9.80 6.57 -7.45
N ILE A 187 -9.55 7.75 -6.87
CA ILE A 187 -10.41 8.33 -5.85
C ILE A 187 -11.79 8.66 -6.42
N GLU A 188 -11.86 9.21 -7.63
CA GLU A 188 -13.13 9.51 -8.29
C GLU A 188 -13.90 8.24 -8.66
N THR A 189 -13.21 7.20 -9.10
CA THR A 189 -13.84 5.89 -9.35
C THR A 189 -14.41 5.29 -8.07
N ALA A 190 -13.69 5.40 -6.95
CA ALA A 190 -14.21 4.97 -5.65
C ALA A 190 -15.46 5.74 -5.23
N ARG A 191 -15.49 7.07 -5.49
CA ARG A 191 -16.64 7.92 -5.20
C ARG A 191 -17.85 7.56 -6.05
N SER A 192 -17.66 7.41 -7.35
CA SER A 192 -18.75 7.16 -8.30
C SER A 192 -19.34 5.76 -8.20
N THR A 193 -18.53 4.76 -7.85
CA THR A 193 -19.00 3.38 -7.70
C THR A 193 -19.56 3.08 -6.31
N GLY A 194 -19.16 3.83 -5.28
CA GLY A 194 -19.60 3.62 -3.90
C GLY A 194 -19.11 2.33 -3.24
N VAL A 195 -18.25 1.53 -3.89
CA VAL A 195 -17.72 0.29 -3.32
C VAL A 195 -16.86 0.56 -2.07
N ALA A 196 -16.76 -0.41 -1.19
CA ALA A 196 -15.90 -0.32 -0.02
C ALA A 196 -14.42 -0.35 -0.45
N THR A 197 -13.66 0.65 -0.03
CA THR A 197 -12.24 0.76 -0.33
C THR A 197 -11.43 0.84 0.94
N HIS A 198 -10.21 0.27 0.91
CA HIS A 198 -9.27 0.37 2.00
C HIS A 198 -7.86 0.52 1.49
N PHE A 199 -7.14 1.41 2.13
CA PHE A 199 -5.79 1.74 1.77
C PHE A 199 -4.85 1.14 2.84
N MET A 200 -4.09 0.14 2.44
CA MET A 200 -3.03 -0.34 3.31
C MET A 200 -1.89 0.67 3.29
N PRO A 201 -1.34 0.99 4.37
CA PRO A 201 -1.22 0.34 5.67
C PRO A 201 -1.95 1.05 6.81
N TRP A 202 -3.17 1.41 6.61
CA TRP A 202 -3.88 2.12 7.64
C TRP A 202 -4.37 1.18 8.77
N ASP A 203 -3.90 1.22 9.96
CA ASP A 203 -4.50 0.56 11.12
C ASP A 203 -4.02 1.05 12.48
N SER A 204 -3.15 2.05 12.51
CA SER A 204 -2.81 2.72 13.76
C SER A 204 -2.47 4.17 13.53
N ASN A 205 -2.88 4.99 14.42
CA ASN A 205 -2.75 6.43 14.34
C ASN A 205 -1.75 6.97 15.37
N GLY A 206 -1.01 6.10 16.01
CA GLY A 206 -0.13 6.56 17.07
C GLY A 206 -0.89 7.44 18.07
N SER A 207 -0.25 8.46 18.56
CA SER A 207 -0.83 9.40 19.54
C SER A 207 -1.09 10.78 18.91
N MET A 208 -1.59 10.83 17.69
CA MET A 208 -1.85 12.11 16.99
C MET A 208 -2.82 13.02 17.78
N GLU A 209 -3.80 12.46 18.48
CA GLU A 209 -4.71 13.21 19.33
C GLU A 209 -3.98 13.96 20.44
N GLN A 210 -2.94 13.36 21.02
CA GLN A 210 -2.10 14.04 22.02
C GLN A 210 -1.31 15.19 21.40
N VAL A 211 -0.76 15.00 20.20
CA VAL A 211 -0.06 16.06 19.45
C VAL A 211 -1.01 17.23 19.20
N LEU A 212 -2.24 16.94 18.72
CA LEU A 212 -3.26 17.95 18.49
C LEU A 212 -3.68 18.68 19.78
N ALA A 213 -3.74 17.98 20.91
CA ALA A 213 -4.03 18.61 22.20
C ALA A 213 -2.96 19.65 22.56
N TRP A 214 -1.68 19.30 22.45
CA TRP A 214 -0.58 20.23 22.72
C TRP A 214 -0.43 21.38 21.71
N ILE A 215 -0.87 21.17 20.46
CA ILE A 215 -0.97 22.28 19.49
C ILE A 215 -2.11 23.24 19.90
N ARG A 216 -3.27 22.70 20.30
CA ARG A 216 -4.46 23.49 20.65
C ARG A 216 -4.30 24.26 21.95
N ASP A 217 -3.66 23.68 22.97
CA ASP A 217 -3.42 24.34 24.26
C ASP A 217 -2.24 25.34 24.23
N GLY A 218 -1.55 25.41 23.09
CA GLY A 218 -0.43 26.33 22.87
C GLY A 218 0.88 25.88 23.48
N SER A 219 1.02 24.62 23.91
CA SER A 219 2.25 24.07 24.47
C SER A 219 3.49 24.27 23.59
N ILE A 220 3.30 24.26 22.27
CA ILE A 220 4.37 24.55 21.31
C ILE A 220 4.17 25.89 20.57
N GLY A 221 3.12 26.64 20.90
CA GLY A 221 2.72 27.83 20.17
C GLY A 221 2.12 27.49 18.81
N THR A 222 2.35 28.34 17.80
CA THR A 222 1.88 28.09 16.43
C THR A 222 2.77 27.04 15.75
N LEU A 223 2.17 25.94 15.28
CA LEU A 223 2.90 24.94 14.48
C LEU A 223 3.46 25.57 13.20
N ARG A 224 4.74 25.36 12.92
CA ARG A 224 5.49 25.92 11.78
C ARG A 224 6.03 24.84 10.85
N GLU A 225 6.62 23.79 11.44
CA GLU A 225 7.28 22.75 10.67
C GLU A 225 6.93 21.36 11.20
N ILE A 226 6.91 20.39 10.29
CA ILE A 226 6.78 18.97 10.57
C ILE A 226 7.95 18.31 9.88
N HIS A 227 8.83 17.67 10.63
CA HIS A 227 9.95 16.90 10.12
C HIS A 227 9.63 15.42 10.28
N ASN A 228 9.77 14.66 9.20
CA ASN A 228 9.64 13.21 9.23
C ASN A 228 10.82 12.58 8.50
N TRP A 229 11.53 11.66 9.14
CA TRP A 229 12.71 11.02 8.58
C TRP A 229 12.67 9.53 8.68
N THR A 230 13.28 8.86 7.68
CA THR A 230 13.34 7.42 7.53
C THR A 230 14.73 6.96 7.08
N ASN A 231 15.07 5.72 7.40
CA ASN A 231 16.30 5.05 6.96
C ASN A 231 16.17 4.44 5.54
N ARG A 232 15.04 4.66 4.87
CA ARG A 232 14.85 4.21 3.48
C ARG A 232 15.68 5.08 2.51
N PRO A 233 16.05 4.56 1.32
CA PRO A 233 15.68 3.25 0.76
C PRO A 233 16.48 2.08 1.33
N VAL A 234 15.89 0.85 1.35
CA VAL A 234 16.56 -0.42 1.66
C VAL A 234 16.78 -1.28 0.42
N TRP A 235 16.55 -0.72 -0.75
CA TRP A 235 16.83 -1.28 -2.07
C TRP A 235 17.90 -0.46 -2.77
N PRO A 236 18.68 -1.07 -3.69
CA PRO A 236 19.69 -0.34 -4.43
C PRO A 236 19.08 0.77 -5.31
N GLN A 237 19.82 1.84 -5.47
CA GLN A 237 19.55 2.91 -6.44
C GLN A 237 20.47 2.75 -7.65
N TYR A 238 20.03 3.21 -8.81
CA TYR A 238 20.72 2.94 -10.07
C TYR A 238 21.19 4.24 -10.72
N ALA A 239 22.50 4.32 -11.00
CA ALA A 239 23.13 5.43 -11.69
C ALA A 239 22.94 5.38 -13.21
N THR A 240 22.70 4.18 -13.75
CA THR A 240 22.59 3.94 -15.19
C THR A 240 21.39 3.04 -15.50
N LEU A 241 20.84 3.21 -16.69
CA LEU A 241 19.90 2.25 -17.24
C LEU A 241 20.63 0.94 -17.57
N PRO A 242 19.98 -0.23 -17.40
CA PRO A 242 20.51 -1.50 -17.89
C PRO A 242 20.79 -1.43 -19.40
N THR A 243 21.92 -1.96 -19.83
CA THR A 243 22.33 -2.01 -21.24
C THR A 243 22.28 -3.41 -21.84
N ASP A 244 22.26 -4.43 -20.99
CA ASP A 244 22.08 -5.82 -21.37
C ASP A 244 20.60 -6.21 -21.36
N THR A 245 20.26 -7.26 -22.10
CA THR A 245 18.90 -7.75 -22.29
C THR A 245 18.84 -9.24 -21.96
N PRO A 246 18.92 -9.62 -20.68
CA PRO A 246 18.80 -11.02 -20.31
C PRO A 246 17.43 -11.59 -20.70
N PRO A 247 17.33 -12.90 -20.95
CA PRO A 247 16.06 -13.53 -21.30
C PRO A 247 15.06 -13.38 -20.14
N VAL A 248 13.80 -13.27 -20.49
CA VAL A 248 12.71 -13.32 -19.51
C VAL A 248 12.72 -14.69 -18.84
N PRO A 249 12.70 -14.79 -17.51
CA PRO A 249 12.65 -16.07 -16.81
C PRO A 249 11.43 -16.90 -17.23
N GLU A 250 11.62 -18.22 -17.31
CA GLU A 250 10.52 -19.14 -17.63
C GLU A 250 9.36 -18.96 -16.63
N GLY A 251 8.14 -18.91 -17.18
CA GLY A 251 6.93 -18.73 -16.38
C GLY A 251 6.71 -17.31 -15.83
N PHE A 252 7.50 -16.34 -16.27
CA PHE A 252 7.28 -14.94 -15.96
C PHE A 252 6.77 -14.20 -17.20
N ASP A 253 5.59 -13.63 -17.11
CA ASP A 253 5.00 -12.80 -18.16
C ASP A 253 5.43 -11.35 -17.97
N TRP A 254 6.46 -10.94 -18.72
CA TRP A 254 7.01 -9.58 -18.67
C TRP A 254 6.03 -8.53 -19.18
N ASP A 255 5.23 -8.85 -20.18
CA ASP A 255 4.22 -7.94 -20.74
C ASP A 255 3.16 -7.57 -19.71
N LEU A 256 2.63 -8.56 -19.00
CA LEU A 256 1.68 -8.35 -17.90
C LEU A 256 2.30 -7.61 -16.72
N TRP A 257 3.56 -7.89 -16.40
CA TRP A 257 4.25 -7.19 -15.32
C TRP A 257 4.53 -5.72 -15.68
N LEU A 258 4.96 -5.46 -16.91
CA LEU A 258 5.21 -4.10 -17.44
C LEU A 258 3.91 -3.26 -17.43
N GLY A 259 2.78 -3.89 -17.71
CA GLY A 259 1.46 -3.30 -17.57
C GLY A 259 1.28 -2.02 -18.36
N PRO A 260 0.91 -0.90 -17.71
CA PRO A 260 0.64 0.37 -18.37
C PRO A 260 1.90 1.14 -18.81
N GLU A 261 3.10 0.70 -18.40
CA GLU A 261 4.35 1.39 -18.72
C GLU A 261 4.84 1.10 -20.14
N HIS A 262 5.67 1.99 -20.68
CA HIS A 262 6.25 1.84 -22.02
C HIS A 262 7.03 0.54 -22.17
N GLU A 263 6.97 -0.05 -23.36
CA GLU A 263 7.70 -1.25 -23.71
C GLU A 263 9.20 -1.05 -23.54
N ARG A 264 9.83 -2.04 -22.92
CA ARG A 264 11.28 -2.13 -22.74
C ARG A 264 11.70 -3.58 -22.51
N PRO A 265 12.95 -3.95 -22.82
CA PRO A 265 13.48 -5.26 -22.51
C PRO A 265 13.38 -5.57 -21.01
N TYR A 266 13.18 -6.85 -20.70
CA TYR A 266 13.26 -7.33 -19.32
C TYR A 266 14.67 -7.11 -18.76
N HIS A 267 14.70 -6.74 -17.47
CA HIS A 267 15.92 -6.77 -16.68
C HIS A 267 15.60 -7.01 -15.20
N PRO A 268 16.39 -7.86 -14.48
CA PRO A 268 16.12 -8.16 -13.07
C PRO A 268 16.24 -6.95 -12.13
N ASN A 269 16.89 -5.87 -12.58
CA ASN A 269 16.95 -4.61 -11.84
C ASN A 269 15.66 -3.80 -11.87
N TYR A 270 14.67 -4.16 -12.69
CA TYR A 270 13.35 -3.53 -12.70
C TYR A 270 12.34 -4.24 -11.80
N THR A 271 12.56 -5.52 -11.49
CA THR A 271 11.55 -6.39 -10.88
C THR A 271 11.72 -6.55 -9.36
N ASN A 272 10.79 -7.26 -8.75
CA ASN A 272 10.76 -7.56 -7.33
C ASN A 272 10.83 -6.27 -6.48
N MET A 273 11.45 -6.31 -5.33
CA MET A 273 11.54 -5.19 -4.40
C MET A 273 12.20 -3.93 -5.01
N VAL A 274 13.14 -4.12 -5.95
CA VAL A 274 13.96 -3.01 -6.49
C VAL A 274 13.21 -2.10 -7.46
N PHE A 275 12.01 -2.46 -7.91
CA PHE A 275 11.16 -1.62 -8.75
C PHE A 275 10.91 -0.23 -8.14
N ARG A 276 10.92 -0.12 -6.81
CA ARG A 276 10.68 1.12 -6.08
C ARG A 276 11.73 2.20 -6.34
N GLY A 277 12.93 1.80 -6.77
CA GLY A 277 13.99 2.73 -7.16
C GLY A 277 13.79 3.43 -8.50
N TRP A 278 12.82 3.03 -9.32
CA TRP A 278 12.57 3.56 -10.66
C TRP A 278 11.30 4.41 -10.69
N TYR A 279 11.39 5.62 -11.23
CA TYR A 279 10.23 6.53 -11.34
C TYR A 279 9.05 5.95 -12.11
N ASP A 280 9.31 5.08 -13.08
CA ASP A 280 8.24 4.49 -13.88
C ASP A 280 7.47 3.42 -13.09
N PHE A 281 8.14 2.64 -12.26
CA PHE A 281 7.56 1.47 -11.59
C PHE A 281 7.16 1.69 -10.14
N GLY A 282 7.82 2.62 -9.44
CA GLY A 282 7.61 2.88 -8.03
C GLY A 282 7.48 4.35 -7.68
N GLY A 283 7.13 4.63 -6.44
CA GLY A 283 7.00 5.97 -5.90
C GLY A 283 8.11 6.36 -4.91
N GLY A 284 9.23 5.60 -4.86
CA GLY A 284 10.34 5.89 -3.95
C GLY A 284 10.02 5.68 -2.47
N SER A 285 10.88 6.24 -1.61
CA SER A 285 10.79 6.04 -0.16
C SER A 285 9.57 6.69 0.47
N MET A 286 9.11 7.84 -0.04
CA MET A 286 7.92 8.50 0.50
C MET A 286 6.65 7.70 0.17
N ALA A 287 6.57 7.08 -1.00
CA ALA A 287 5.47 6.17 -1.32
C ALA A 287 5.52 4.89 -0.49
N ASP A 288 6.73 4.39 -0.19
CA ASP A 288 6.89 3.20 0.64
C ASP A 288 6.54 3.45 2.11
N MET A 289 7.11 4.47 2.73
CA MET A 289 7.04 4.69 4.18
C MET A 289 6.21 5.91 4.60
N GLY A 290 6.11 6.94 3.77
CA GLY A 290 5.38 8.16 4.10
C GLY A 290 3.89 7.92 4.38
N HIS A 291 3.29 6.95 3.72
CA HIS A 291 1.91 6.56 4.01
C HIS A 291 1.76 6.01 5.45
N TYR A 292 2.74 5.27 5.95
CA TYR A 292 2.72 4.75 7.32
C TYR A 292 2.83 5.86 8.37
N SER A 293 3.71 6.83 8.12
CA SER A 293 4.02 7.87 9.10
C SER A 293 3.08 9.07 9.01
N LEU A 294 2.67 9.44 7.81
CA LEU A 294 2.01 10.73 7.56
C LEU A 294 0.49 10.63 7.39
N TRP A 295 -0.09 9.43 7.24
CA TRP A 295 -1.53 9.27 7.02
C TRP A 295 -2.39 10.04 8.03
N THR A 296 -2.12 9.84 9.32
CA THR A 296 -2.88 10.51 10.39
C THR A 296 -2.56 11.99 10.47
N VAL A 297 -1.32 12.39 10.17
CA VAL A 297 -0.88 13.79 10.15
C VAL A 297 -1.62 14.56 9.05
N PHE A 298 -1.67 14.02 7.83
CA PHE A 298 -2.39 14.63 6.71
C PHE A 298 -3.87 14.83 7.01
N ARG A 299 -4.50 13.83 7.61
CA ARG A 299 -5.91 13.89 7.98
C ARG A 299 -6.19 14.85 9.14
N ALA A 300 -5.37 14.78 10.19
CA ALA A 300 -5.57 15.55 11.40
C ALA A 300 -5.31 17.06 11.21
N LEU A 301 -4.37 17.39 10.31
CA LEU A 301 -3.99 18.77 10.00
C LEU A 301 -4.54 19.29 8.67
N ASP A 302 -5.38 18.50 7.99
CA ASP A 302 -5.97 18.82 6.69
C ASP A 302 -4.91 19.30 5.67
N LEU A 303 -3.83 18.51 5.50
CA LEU A 303 -2.75 18.83 4.58
C LEU A 303 -3.14 18.43 3.16
N SER A 304 -3.30 19.43 2.29
CA SER A 304 -3.52 19.24 0.86
C SER A 304 -3.17 20.52 0.11
N GLY A 305 -2.89 20.42 -1.18
CA GLY A 305 -2.59 21.56 -2.02
C GLY A 305 -1.35 22.33 -1.59
N PRO A 306 -0.15 21.71 -1.54
CA PRO A 306 1.08 22.45 -1.25
C PRO A 306 1.30 23.51 -2.34
N THR A 307 1.75 24.70 -1.95
CA THR A 307 2.04 25.78 -2.91
C THR A 307 3.40 25.62 -3.57
N SER A 308 4.33 24.94 -2.91
CA SER A 308 5.63 24.60 -3.49
C SER A 308 6.20 23.30 -2.94
N ILE A 309 7.00 22.65 -3.75
CA ILE A 309 7.73 21.42 -3.44
C ILE A 309 9.21 21.66 -3.83
N GLU A 310 10.10 21.56 -2.87
CA GLU A 310 11.52 21.86 -3.05
C GLU A 310 12.39 20.64 -2.70
N PRO A 311 13.03 20.01 -3.70
CA PRO A 311 13.89 18.85 -3.49
C PRO A 311 15.34 19.29 -3.27
N MET A 312 16.02 18.60 -2.35
CA MET A 312 17.48 18.54 -2.23
C MET A 312 17.86 17.07 -2.32
N ALA A 313 18.68 16.69 -3.27
CA ALA A 313 18.93 15.28 -3.55
C ALA A 313 20.40 15.03 -3.85
N SER A 314 20.88 13.86 -3.41
CA SER A 314 22.19 13.35 -3.80
C SER A 314 22.29 13.20 -5.33
N HIS A 315 23.49 13.33 -5.85
CA HIS A 315 23.82 13.02 -7.23
C HIS A 315 25.00 12.04 -7.27
N GLU A 316 25.11 11.35 -8.38
CA GLU A 316 26.15 10.37 -8.59
C GLU A 316 27.16 10.86 -9.62
N GLN A 317 28.40 10.41 -9.46
CA GLN A 317 29.49 10.62 -10.40
C GLN A 317 29.89 9.30 -11.00
N VAL A 318 30.19 9.27 -12.27
CA VAL A 318 30.77 8.13 -12.98
C VAL A 318 32.07 8.51 -13.61
N LEU A 319 32.98 7.55 -13.72
CA LEU A 319 34.21 7.71 -14.47
C LEU A 319 34.02 7.19 -15.89
N THR A 320 34.19 8.06 -16.89
CA THR A 320 34.17 7.68 -18.30
C THR A 320 35.49 8.13 -18.90
N ASP A 321 36.27 7.20 -19.46
CA ASP A 321 37.59 7.45 -20.05
C ASP A 321 38.55 8.21 -19.12
N GLY A 322 38.51 7.87 -17.83
CA GLY A 322 39.33 8.49 -16.80
C GLY A 322 38.84 9.87 -16.30
N ALA A 323 37.76 10.41 -16.85
CA ALA A 323 37.17 11.67 -16.42
C ALA A 323 35.91 11.46 -15.58
N ALA A 324 35.82 12.20 -14.45
CA ALA A 324 34.62 12.20 -13.62
C ALA A 324 33.53 13.09 -14.25
N SER A 325 32.31 12.56 -14.36
CA SER A 325 31.14 13.31 -14.85
C SER A 325 29.91 13.02 -13.99
N GLY A 326 29.07 14.04 -13.80
CA GLY A 326 27.82 13.90 -13.09
C GLY A 326 26.77 13.13 -13.91
N VAL A 327 26.09 12.17 -13.28
CA VAL A 327 25.00 11.45 -13.93
C VAL A 327 23.75 12.32 -13.99
N LYS A 328 23.26 12.56 -15.20
CA LYS A 328 21.93 13.18 -15.41
C LYS A 328 20.87 12.08 -15.28
N ASN A 329 20.45 11.84 -14.04
CA ASN A 329 19.49 10.78 -13.71
C ASN A 329 18.08 11.36 -13.60
N ASP A 330 17.20 11.02 -14.55
CA ASP A 330 15.77 11.30 -14.57
C ASP A 330 14.91 10.02 -14.62
N PHE A 331 15.52 8.86 -14.36
CA PHE A 331 14.90 7.53 -14.45
C PHE A 331 14.82 6.82 -13.10
N SER A 332 15.70 7.08 -12.13
CA SER A 332 15.69 6.46 -10.81
C SER A 332 15.76 7.49 -9.67
N PHE A 333 15.24 7.11 -8.50
CA PHE A 333 15.28 7.94 -7.31
C PHE A 333 16.71 8.08 -6.77
N PRO A 334 17.05 9.19 -6.10
CA PRO A 334 18.34 9.39 -5.47
C PRO A 334 18.55 8.48 -4.25
N ALA A 335 19.79 8.23 -3.85
CA ALA A 335 20.12 7.45 -2.65
C ALA A 335 19.72 8.17 -1.36
N ALA A 336 19.74 9.51 -1.36
CA ALA A 336 19.35 10.35 -0.25
C ALA A 336 18.69 11.63 -0.75
N SER A 337 17.66 12.06 -0.06
CA SER A 337 16.99 13.33 -0.36
C SER A 337 16.37 13.99 0.87
N VAL A 338 16.13 15.30 0.74
CA VAL A 338 15.28 16.09 1.61
C VAL A 338 14.30 16.83 0.72
N VAL A 339 13.00 16.68 1.00
CA VAL A 339 11.95 17.35 0.22
C VAL A 339 11.06 18.17 1.14
N ARG A 340 10.99 19.46 0.89
CA ARG A 340 10.16 20.41 1.63
C ARG A 340 8.89 20.72 0.85
N PHE A 341 7.74 20.60 1.52
CA PHE A 341 6.43 21.00 1.04
C PHE A 341 5.94 22.19 1.83
N GLN A 342 5.45 23.23 1.16
CA GLN A 342 4.86 24.39 1.82
C GLN A 342 3.34 24.33 1.69
N TYR A 343 2.66 24.18 2.83
CA TYR A 343 1.20 24.17 2.87
C TYR A 343 0.68 25.54 3.33
N PRO A 344 -0.26 26.13 2.62
CA PRO A 344 -0.87 27.41 3.01
C PRO A 344 -1.70 27.25 4.29
N ALA A 345 -2.00 28.36 4.94
CA ALA A 345 -2.95 28.38 6.05
C ALA A 345 -4.32 27.84 5.60
N ARG A 346 -4.99 27.07 6.46
CA ARG A 346 -6.30 26.50 6.16
C ARG A 346 -7.12 26.33 7.43
N GLY A 347 -8.34 26.87 7.43
CA GLY A 347 -9.19 26.91 8.62
C GLY A 347 -8.46 27.59 9.78
N THR A 348 -8.33 26.91 10.91
CA THR A 348 -7.60 27.42 12.11
C THR A 348 -6.11 27.09 12.07
N ARG A 349 -5.65 26.26 11.14
CA ARG A 349 -4.24 25.92 10.99
C ARG A 349 -3.50 27.01 10.25
N GLY A 350 -2.39 27.53 10.83
CA GLY A 350 -1.46 28.42 10.13
C GLY A 350 -0.77 27.72 8.94
N ALA A 351 -0.01 28.50 8.17
CA ALA A 351 0.88 27.92 7.17
C ALA A 351 1.90 26.99 7.85
N VAL A 352 2.21 25.84 7.22
CA VAL A 352 3.12 24.83 7.78
C VAL A 352 3.95 24.21 6.68
N ASP A 353 5.20 23.95 6.97
CA ASP A 353 6.12 23.21 6.13
C ASP A 353 6.20 21.75 6.59
N LEU A 354 6.06 20.82 5.66
CA LEU A 354 6.38 19.41 5.84
C LEU A 354 7.72 19.13 5.19
N ILE A 355 8.68 18.58 5.95
CA ILE A 355 10.00 18.24 5.46
C ILE A 355 10.21 16.73 5.61
N TRP A 356 10.34 16.05 4.49
CA TRP A 356 10.63 14.63 4.40
C TRP A 356 12.11 14.40 4.21
N TYR A 357 12.70 13.48 4.98
CA TYR A 357 14.12 13.12 4.91
C TYR A 357 14.25 11.62 4.68
N GLU A 358 15.20 11.22 3.83
CA GLU A 358 15.47 9.81 3.52
C GLU A 358 16.95 9.57 3.19
N GLY A 359 17.36 8.30 3.13
CA GLY A 359 18.74 7.94 2.83
C GLY A 359 19.71 8.29 3.97
N GLY A 360 19.23 8.24 5.22
CA GLY A 360 20.01 8.58 6.41
C GLY A 360 20.08 10.07 6.73
N MET A 361 19.43 10.92 5.91
CA MET A 361 19.30 12.34 6.22
C MET A 361 18.33 12.56 7.38
N ARG A 362 18.61 13.56 8.20
CA ARG A 362 17.83 13.95 9.37
C ARG A 362 17.81 15.47 9.54
N PRO A 363 16.82 16.04 10.25
CA PRO A 363 16.88 17.45 10.61
C PRO A 363 18.07 17.74 11.53
N PRO A 364 18.51 19.00 11.63
CA PRO A 364 19.48 19.40 12.65
C PRO A 364 18.99 19.01 14.04
N THR A 365 19.88 18.48 14.88
CA THR A 365 19.56 18.13 16.27
C THR A 365 19.17 19.40 17.05
N PRO A 366 17.97 19.46 17.62
CA PRO A 366 17.57 20.64 18.37
C PRO A 366 18.29 20.69 19.74
N PRO A 367 18.65 21.89 20.24
CA PRO A 367 19.38 22.03 21.51
C PRO A 367 18.63 21.47 22.73
N GLU A 368 17.31 21.30 22.64
CA GLU A 368 16.49 20.65 23.66
C GLU A 368 16.87 19.18 23.88
N LEU A 369 17.36 18.49 22.88
CA LEU A 369 17.85 17.10 23.00
C LEU A 369 19.24 17.05 23.67
N ASP A 370 20.09 18.07 23.46
CA ASP A 370 21.37 18.19 24.17
C ASP A 370 21.12 18.37 25.69
N GLU A 371 20.12 19.17 26.05
CA GLU A 371 19.67 19.31 27.43
C GLU A 371 19.25 17.96 28.04
N ASP A 372 18.50 17.17 27.30
CA ASP A 372 18.03 15.86 27.72
C ASP A 372 19.10 14.75 27.60
N ARG A 373 20.28 15.03 27.06
CA ARG A 373 21.33 14.06 26.72
C ARG A 373 20.82 12.90 25.88
N GLN A 374 20.00 13.23 24.90
CA GLN A 374 19.35 12.24 24.00
C GLN A 374 19.69 12.54 22.54
N GLU A 375 19.59 11.51 21.73
CA GLU A 375 19.78 11.59 20.29
C GLU A 375 18.47 11.23 19.57
N PHE A 376 18.43 11.58 18.29
CA PHE A 376 17.36 11.13 17.39
C PHE A 376 17.38 9.62 17.20
N GLY A 377 16.20 9.01 17.18
CA GLY A 377 16.02 7.67 16.64
C GLY A 377 16.36 7.61 15.15
N ALA A 378 16.61 6.40 14.64
CA ALA A 378 16.88 6.17 13.23
C ALA A 378 15.73 6.64 12.32
N GLU A 379 14.51 6.53 12.81
CA GLU A 379 13.28 7.00 12.16
C GLU A 379 12.42 7.67 13.22
N ALA A 380 11.89 8.86 12.93
CA ALA A 380 11.02 9.58 13.86
C ALA A 380 10.28 10.73 13.19
N MET A 381 9.53 11.49 13.98
CA MET A 381 8.81 12.69 13.57
C MET A 381 8.96 13.79 14.64
N MET A 382 9.11 15.03 14.18
CA MET A 382 9.16 16.19 15.06
C MET A 382 8.22 17.27 14.56
N PHE A 383 7.42 17.81 15.47
CA PHE A 383 6.56 18.97 15.23
C PHE A 383 7.20 20.19 15.90
N VAL A 384 7.45 21.23 15.12
CA VAL A 384 8.13 22.45 15.56
C VAL A 384 7.15 23.62 15.55
N GLY A 385 6.93 24.18 16.71
CA GLY A 385 6.20 25.41 16.89
C GLY A 385 7.13 26.59 17.23
N ASP A 386 6.55 27.80 17.29
CA ASP A 386 7.31 29.02 17.62
C ASP A 386 7.65 29.14 19.12
N LYS A 387 7.11 28.24 19.98
CA LYS A 387 7.39 28.23 21.43
C LYS A 387 7.89 26.87 21.94
N GLY A 388 7.99 25.88 21.12
CA GLY A 388 8.44 24.56 21.55
C GLY A 388 8.33 23.49 20.48
N LYS A 389 8.70 22.26 20.86
CA LYS A 389 8.76 21.14 19.95
C LYS A 389 8.16 19.89 20.58
N ILE A 390 7.58 19.02 19.72
CA ILE A 390 7.14 17.67 20.07
C ILE A 390 8.01 16.71 19.29
N LEU A 391 8.63 15.75 19.95
CA LEU A 391 9.33 14.62 19.32
C LEU A 391 8.48 13.36 19.51
N ALA A 392 8.32 12.58 18.42
CA ALA A 392 7.55 11.35 18.41
C ALA A 392 8.27 10.27 17.62
N GLY A 393 7.86 9.02 17.78
CA GLY A 393 8.26 7.94 16.89
C GLY A 393 7.78 8.18 15.46
N PHE A 394 8.24 7.33 14.54
CA PHE A 394 8.01 7.48 13.09
C PHE A 394 6.52 7.62 12.70
N ARG A 395 5.63 6.92 13.39
CA ARG A 395 4.17 6.95 13.19
C ARG A 395 3.45 7.74 14.28
N VAL A 396 4.11 8.77 14.82
CA VAL A 396 3.61 9.57 15.95
C VAL A 396 3.47 8.73 17.24
N GLU A 397 4.25 7.66 17.40
CA GLU A 397 4.24 6.89 18.64
C GLU A 397 4.91 7.68 19.77
N ASN A 398 4.37 7.55 20.98
CA ASN A 398 4.93 8.08 22.21
C ASN A 398 5.40 9.55 22.08
N PRO A 399 4.54 10.49 21.63
CA PRO A 399 4.92 11.87 21.50
C PRO A 399 5.27 12.47 22.87
N ARG A 400 6.26 13.37 22.89
CA ARG A 400 6.67 14.10 24.07
C ARG A 400 7.10 15.51 23.72
N LEU A 401 6.86 16.42 24.62
CA LEU A 401 7.45 17.76 24.56
C LEU A 401 8.94 17.66 24.87
N ILE A 402 9.75 18.42 24.17
CA ILE A 402 11.18 18.53 24.42
C ILE A 402 11.54 20.00 24.80
N PRO A 403 12.47 20.24 25.73
CA PRO A 403 13.15 19.25 26.55
C PRO A 403 12.21 18.56 27.55
N GLU A 404 12.60 17.38 28.08
CA GLU A 404 11.77 16.48 28.88
C GLU A 404 11.13 17.16 30.11
N ARG A 405 11.82 18.17 30.73
CA ARG A 405 11.24 18.96 31.80
C ARG A 405 9.90 19.61 31.48
N ARG A 406 9.59 19.84 30.22
CA ARG A 406 8.28 20.36 29.73
C ARG A 406 7.14 19.35 29.84
N MET A 407 7.44 18.06 30.05
CA MET A 407 6.44 17.05 30.34
C MET A 407 5.81 17.18 31.73
N SER A 408 6.43 17.95 32.63
CA SER A 408 5.84 18.27 33.94
C SER A 408 4.51 19.01 33.74
N GLY A 409 3.40 18.43 34.21
CA GLY A 409 2.05 18.91 33.93
C GLY A 409 1.38 18.41 32.64
N HIS A 410 2.11 17.69 31.81
CA HIS A 410 1.60 17.05 30.58
C HIS A 410 1.90 15.54 30.61
N PRO A 411 1.20 14.75 31.42
CA PRO A 411 1.48 13.32 31.49
C PRO A 411 1.38 12.68 30.11
N ALA A 412 2.36 11.84 29.81
CA ALA A 412 2.31 11.06 28.58
C ALA A 412 1.02 10.20 28.57
N PRO A 413 0.34 10.07 27.42
CA PRO A 413 -0.75 9.14 27.33
C PRO A 413 -0.24 7.73 27.68
N PRO A 414 -1.07 6.90 28.33
CA PRO A 414 -0.68 5.52 28.61
C PRO A 414 -0.23 4.87 27.32
N ALA A 415 0.97 4.27 27.35
CA ALA A 415 1.48 3.54 26.19
C ALA A 415 0.40 2.57 25.72
N ALA A 416 -0.03 2.71 24.48
CA ALA A 416 -0.99 1.77 23.90
C ALA A 416 -0.38 0.37 24.04
N ALA A 417 -0.97 -0.46 24.91
CA ALA A 417 -0.51 -1.81 25.12
C ALA A 417 -0.57 -2.51 23.75
N ARG A 418 0.59 -2.78 23.17
CA ARG A 418 0.69 -3.69 22.03
C ARG A 418 0.28 -5.05 22.57
N ALA A 419 -0.94 -5.44 22.30
CA ALA A 419 -1.34 -6.83 22.51
C ALA A 419 -0.33 -7.72 21.72
N PRO A 420 0.21 -8.76 22.34
CA PRO A 420 1.05 -9.71 21.63
C PRO A 420 0.27 -10.21 20.41
N ARG A 421 0.82 -10.08 19.21
CA ARG A 421 0.23 -10.68 18.01
C ARG A 421 0.52 -12.19 18.05
N GLU A 422 -0.19 -12.91 18.86
CA GLU A 422 -0.04 -14.37 18.98
C GLU A 422 -0.68 -15.12 17.80
N THR A 423 -1.68 -14.51 17.15
CA THR A 423 -2.35 -15.07 15.97
C THR A 423 -2.53 -14.00 14.88
N PRO A 424 -2.45 -14.38 13.59
CA PRO A 424 -2.81 -13.50 12.49
C PRO A 424 -4.27 -13.03 12.63
N GLN A 425 -4.50 -11.73 12.55
CA GLN A 425 -5.84 -11.13 12.62
C GLN A 425 -5.92 -9.94 11.68
N LEU A 426 -7.12 -9.65 11.21
CA LEU A 426 -7.36 -8.37 10.54
C LEU A 426 -7.07 -7.22 11.48
N SER A 427 -6.40 -6.19 10.96
CA SER A 427 -6.27 -4.93 11.65
C SER A 427 -7.65 -4.30 11.92
N PRO A 428 -7.76 -3.39 12.91
CA PRO A 428 -9.02 -2.69 13.15
C PRO A 428 -9.60 -2.00 11.91
N GLY A 429 -8.74 -1.39 11.08
CA GLY A 429 -9.15 -0.75 9.83
C GLY A 429 -9.70 -1.74 8.81
N LEU A 430 -9.07 -2.92 8.66
CA LEU A 430 -9.55 -3.96 7.76
C LEU A 430 -10.86 -4.60 8.24
N ARG A 431 -11.08 -4.73 9.55
CA ARG A 431 -12.40 -5.16 10.08
C ARG A 431 -13.50 -4.15 9.73
N GLN A 432 -13.20 -2.85 9.80
CA GLN A 432 -14.15 -1.81 9.39
C GLN A 432 -14.39 -1.83 7.88
N TRP A 433 -13.37 -2.11 7.08
CA TRP A 433 -13.54 -2.33 5.64
C TRP A 433 -14.44 -3.55 5.36
N ALA A 434 -14.23 -4.67 6.05
CA ALA A 434 -15.10 -5.85 5.90
C ALA A 434 -16.56 -5.56 6.28
N ALA A 435 -16.79 -4.70 7.28
CA ALA A 435 -18.13 -4.21 7.60
C ALA A 435 -18.69 -3.31 6.50
N ALA A 436 -17.87 -2.44 5.89
CA ALA A 436 -18.27 -1.59 4.77
C ALA A 436 -18.67 -2.42 3.53
N CYS A 437 -17.99 -3.54 3.25
CA CYS A 437 -18.39 -4.48 2.19
C CYS A 437 -19.82 -5.03 2.38
N LYS A 438 -20.32 -5.03 3.59
CA LYS A 438 -21.68 -5.48 3.97
C LYS A 438 -22.68 -4.34 4.13
N GLY A 439 -22.37 -3.17 3.56
CA GLY A 439 -23.24 -1.98 3.61
C GLY A 439 -23.02 -1.07 4.81
N GLY A 440 -21.98 -1.28 5.60
CA GLY A 440 -21.58 -0.37 6.68
C GLY A 440 -20.92 0.92 6.15
N ALA A 441 -20.53 1.80 7.08
CA ALA A 441 -19.80 3.02 6.74
C ALA A 441 -18.43 2.71 6.12
N GLN A 442 -17.95 3.59 5.24
CA GLN A 442 -16.61 3.50 4.65
C GLN A 442 -15.54 3.43 5.74
N SER A 443 -14.51 2.63 5.49
CA SER A 443 -13.43 2.45 6.45
C SER A 443 -12.62 3.74 6.65
N PRO A 444 -11.95 3.91 7.80
CA PRO A 444 -11.07 5.06 8.03
C PRO A 444 -9.85 5.10 7.10
N GLY A 445 -9.57 3.99 6.39
CA GLY A 445 -8.57 3.89 5.33
C GLY A 445 -9.15 4.00 3.91
N SER A 446 -10.39 4.49 3.74
CA SER A 446 -11.02 4.64 2.42
C SER A 446 -10.21 5.53 1.48
N PHE A 447 -10.21 5.19 0.18
CA PHE A 447 -9.59 6.01 -0.86
C PHE A 447 -10.11 7.44 -0.90
N LEU A 448 -11.36 7.67 -0.47
CA LEU A 448 -11.95 9.02 -0.38
C LEU A 448 -11.18 9.95 0.56
N LEU A 449 -10.36 9.41 1.44
CA LEU A 449 -9.55 10.13 2.40
C LEU A 449 -8.06 10.24 1.99
N ALA A 450 -7.68 9.66 0.86
CA ALA A 450 -6.29 9.52 0.44
C ALA A 450 -5.76 10.72 -0.37
N GLY A 451 -6.59 11.73 -0.69
CA GLY A 451 -6.25 12.80 -1.63
C GLY A 451 -4.96 13.54 -1.28
N GLY A 452 -4.88 14.12 -0.10
CA GLY A 452 -3.73 14.95 0.30
C GLY A 452 -2.40 14.20 0.33
N ILE A 453 -2.37 12.99 0.90
CA ILE A 453 -1.12 12.21 0.95
C ILE A 453 -0.73 11.67 -0.41
N SER A 454 -1.70 11.24 -1.24
CA SER A 454 -1.42 10.79 -2.61
C SER A 454 -0.87 11.93 -3.47
N GLU A 455 -1.39 13.14 -3.29
CA GLU A 455 -0.87 14.36 -3.93
C GLU A 455 0.60 14.62 -3.53
N ALA A 456 0.90 14.61 -2.23
CA ALA A 456 2.25 14.85 -1.74
C ALA A 456 3.26 13.80 -2.26
N VAL A 457 2.92 12.52 -2.18
CA VAL A 457 3.80 11.42 -2.63
C VAL A 457 4.08 11.50 -4.13
N ASN A 458 3.09 11.85 -4.94
CA ASN A 458 3.30 11.98 -6.38
C ASN A 458 4.07 13.25 -6.74
N LEU A 459 3.81 14.38 -6.08
CA LEU A 459 4.57 15.61 -6.27
C LEU A 459 6.03 15.49 -5.79
N TYR A 460 6.29 14.73 -4.73
CA TYR A 460 7.64 14.35 -4.30
C TYR A 460 8.42 13.69 -5.44
N ALA A 461 7.83 12.69 -6.10
CA ALA A 461 8.48 11.99 -7.21
C ALA A 461 8.78 12.94 -8.37
N VAL A 462 7.84 13.84 -8.73
CA VAL A 462 8.04 14.83 -9.81
C VAL A 462 9.13 15.83 -9.46
N ALA A 463 9.16 16.33 -8.22
CA ALA A 463 10.17 17.28 -7.77
C ALA A 463 11.59 16.68 -7.81
N LEU A 464 11.76 15.46 -7.32
CA LEU A 464 13.04 14.74 -7.38
C LEU A 464 13.47 14.43 -8.82
N ARG A 465 12.55 13.99 -9.67
CA ARG A 465 12.82 13.68 -11.08
C ARG A 465 13.27 14.90 -11.85
N THR A 466 12.69 16.07 -11.56
CA THR A 466 13.04 17.34 -12.21
C THR A 466 14.20 18.07 -11.55
N ARG A 467 14.54 17.74 -10.29
CA ARG A 467 15.56 18.39 -9.44
C ARG A 467 15.37 19.91 -9.36
N ARG A 468 14.11 20.36 -9.31
CA ARG A 468 13.74 21.78 -9.26
C ARG A 468 12.69 22.03 -8.19
N ARG A 469 12.76 23.19 -7.56
CA ARG A 469 11.62 23.71 -6.80
C ARG A 469 10.45 23.92 -7.77
N LEU A 470 9.32 23.31 -7.43
CA LEU A 470 8.10 23.37 -8.22
C LEU A 470 7.07 24.24 -7.50
N PHE A 471 6.38 25.12 -8.23
CA PHE A 471 5.18 25.80 -7.75
C PHE A 471 3.97 25.09 -8.32
N TYR A 472 3.06 24.76 -7.43
CA TYR A 472 1.91 23.91 -7.75
C TYR A 472 0.60 24.65 -7.54
N ASP A 473 -0.23 24.64 -8.57
CA ASP A 473 -1.62 25.08 -8.55
C ASP A 473 -2.50 23.85 -8.30
N ALA A 474 -2.92 23.68 -7.07
CA ALA A 474 -3.71 22.53 -6.65
C ALA A 474 -5.13 22.52 -7.26
N ALA A 475 -5.71 23.69 -7.55
CA ALA A 475 -7.04 23.79 -8.15
C ALA A 475 -7.05 23.27 -9.59
N ASN A 476 -5.99 23.58 -10.35
CA ASN A 476 -5.82 23.17 -11.74
C ASN A 476 -4.94 21.94 -11.92
N ARG A 477 -4.45 21.32 -10.84
CA ARG A 477 -3.55 20.17 -10.86
C ARG A 477 -2.33 20.40 -11.76
N LYS A 478 -1.68 21.56 -11.64
CA LYS A 478 -0.64 22.00 -12.59
C LYS A 478 0.57 22.60 -11.90
N ILE A 479 1.75 22.24 -12.41
CA ILE A 479 3.01 22.90 -12.07
C ILE A 479 3.13 24.14 -12.95
N THR A 480 3.35 25.31 -12.33
CA THR A 480 3.23 26.60 -13.00
C THR A 480 4.56 27.21 -13.43
N ASN A 481 5.65 26.92 -12.73
CA ASN A 481 6.97 27.52 -12.99
C ASN A 481 7.89 26.67 -13.88
N PHE A 482 7.52 25.42 -14.17
CA PHE A 482 8.30 24.53 -15.03
C PHE A 482 7.35 23.58 -15.79
N ALA A 483 6.95 24.01 -16.99
CA ALA A 483 5.89 23.34 -17.77
C ALA A 483 6.18 21.86 -18.08
N GLU A 484 7.46 21.54 -18.33
CA GLU A 484 7.90 20.17 -18.67
C GLU A 484 7.66 19.16 -17.53
N ALA A 485 7.56 19.61 -16.28
CA ALA A 485 7.26 18.75 -15.15
C ALA A 485 5.85 18.17 -15.22
N ASN A 486 4.92 18.85 -15.92
CA ASN A 486 3.52 18.39 -15.97
C ASN A 486 3.35 17.05 -16.68
N LYS A 487 4.25 16.66 -17.58
CA LYS A 487 4.23 15.34 -18.23
C LYS A 487 4.38 14.19 -17.24
N TYR A 488 4.97 14.43 -16.06
CA TYR A 488 5.19 13.42 -15.02
C TYR A 488 4.00 13.30 -14.05
N LEU A 489 3.01 14.19 -14.14
CA LEU A 489 1.76 14.08 -13.35
C LEU A 489 0.85 12.97 -13.86
N SER A 490 1.01 12.55 -15.11
CA SER A 490 0.27 11.47 -15.76
C SER A 490 1.24 10.51 -16.45
N ARG A 491 0.71 9.48 -17.09
CA ARG A 491 1.43 8.60 -18.02
C ARG A 491 0.68 8.47 -19.33
N GLU A 492 1.39 8.18 -20.41
CA GLU A 492 0.81 7.60 -21.61
C GLU A 492 0.64 6.11 -21.36
N TYR A 493 -0.60 5.63 -21.46
CA TYR A 493 -0.89 4.21 -21.25
C TYR A 493 -0.54 3.40 -22.49
N ARG A 494 0.16 2.30 -22.33
CA ARG A 494 0.35 1.32 -23.37
C ARG A 494 -1.00 0.81 -23.87
N LYS A 495 -1.09 0.45 -25.15
CA LYS A 495 -2.34 -0.04 -25.79
C LYS A 495 -2.95 -1.20 -24.97
N GLY A 496 -4.23 -1.09 -24.65
CA GLY A 496 -4.97 -2.08 -23.86
C GLY A 496 -4.76 -1.99 -22.35
N TRP A 497 -4.07 -0.93 -21.86
CA TRP A 497 -3.80 -0.73 -20.44
C TRP A 497 -4.37 0.58 -19.88
N SER A 498 -5.08 1.37 -20.68
CA SER A 498 -5.74 2.55 -20.14
C SER A 498 -6.88 2.14 -19.20
N PRO A 499 -7.23 2.98 -18.21
CA PRO A 499 -8.36 2.72 -17.32
C PRO A 499 -9.70 2.53 -18.02
N GLU A 500 -9.80 2.93 -19.28
CA GLU A 500 -10.99 2.74 -20.13
C GLU A 500 -11.00 1.37 -20.80
N SER A 501 -9.83 0.77 -21.00
CA SER A 501 -9.68 -0.50 -21.77
C SER A 501 -9.56 -1.76 -20.90
N VAL A 502 -9.39 -1.61 -19.57
CA VAL A 502 -9.22 -2.72 -18.60
C VAL A 502 -10.45 -3.03 -17.77
#